data_c94096fe72daa67dc6554f68091b4f35
#
_entry.id   c94096fe72daa67dc6554f68091b4f35
#
_cell.length_a   1.000
_cell.length_b   1.000
_cell.length_c   1.000
_cell.angle_alpha   90.00
_cell.angle_beta   90.00
_cell.angle_gamma   90.00
#
_symmetry.space_group_name_H-M   'P 1'
#
loop_
_entity.id
_entity.type
_entity.pdbx_description
1 polymer ?
#
loop_
_entity_poly.entity_id
_entity_poly.type
_entity_poly.pdbx_seq_one_letter_code
_entity_poly.pdbx_strand_id
1 'polypeptide(L)'
;FLLDVRRAHEEQVSSIEGTDSRIMHLEIPSRLSELPTESDIVIYCRSGQRSAAVARFLVDSKLNTGRVYNLSGGINSWSDEVDPNITKY
;
A
#
# COMPACT_ATOMS: atom_id res chain seq x y z
N PHE A 1 -8.04 -0.76 6.00
CA PHE A 1 -7.65 0.35 5.10
C PHE A 1 -6.59 -0.15 4.13
N LEU A 2 -6.86 -0.03 2.84
CA LEU A 2 -5.96 -0.50 1.78
C LEU A 2 -5.23 0.71 1.18
N LEU A 3 -3.91 0.72 1.33
CA LEU A 3 -3.05 1.84 0.95
C LEU A 3 -2.13 1.43 -0.19
N ASP A 4 -2.23 2.16 -1.31
CA ASP A 4 -1.33 2.04 -2.46
C ASP A 4 -0.22 3.10 -2.30
N VAL A 5 1.05 2.67 -2.26
CA VAL A 5 2.18 3.60 -2.10
C VAL A 5 2.98 3.78 -3.39
N ARG A 6 2.39 3.41 -4.53
CA ARG A 6 2.98 3.58 -5.85
C ARG A 6 2.82 5.02 -6.34
N ARG A 7 3.46 5.31 -7.45
CA ARG A 7 3.35 6.61 -8.13
C ARG A 7 2.05 6.70 -8.92
N ALA A 8 1.62 7.93 -9.23
CA ALA A 8 0.36 8.17 -9.92
C ALA A 8 0.27 7.45 -11.27
N HIS A 9 1.36 7.41 -12.05
CA HIS A 9 1.33 6.74 -13.34
C HIS A 9 1.17 5.22 -13.24
N GLU A 10 1.60 4.63 -12.13
CA GLU A 10 1.42 3.19 -11.89
C GLU A 10 -0.04 2.87 -11.62
N GLU A 11 -0.76 3.74 -10.93
CA GLU A 11 -2.19 3.58 -10.67
C GLU A 11 -2.98 3.52 -11.98
N GLN A 12 -2.55 4.27 -13.00
CA GLN A 12 -3.21 4.27 -14.30
C GLN A 12 -3.05 2.95 -15.05
N VAL A 13 -2.02 2.17 -14.74
CA VAL A 13 -1.83 0.84 -15.33
C VAL A 13 -2.82 -0.13 -14.73
N SER A 14 -2.90 -0.19 -13.41
CA SER A 14 -3.80 -1.07 -12.68
C SER A 14 -3.86 -0.66 -11.21
N SER A 15 -4.88 -1.12 -10.50
CA SER A 15 -4.98 -0.96 -9.05
C SER A 15 -5.80 -2.11 -8.48
N ILE A 16 -5.69 -2.34 -7.17
CA ILE A 16 -6.51 -3.35 -6.49
C ILE A 16 -7.85 -2.70 -6.18
N GLU A 17 -8.95 -3.38 -6.55
CA GLU A 17 -10.28 -2.93 -6.23
C GLU A 17 -10.44 -2.80 -4.71
N GLY A 18 -11.05 -1.70 -4.27
CA GLY A 18 -11.20 -1.41 -2.85
C GLY A 18 -10.06 -0.61 -2.24
N THR A 19 -9.08 -0.15 -3.06
CA THR A 19 -8.03 0.74 -2.58
C THR A 19 -8.63 2.02 -2.01
N ASP A 20 -8.33 2.31 -0.76
CA ASP A 20 -8.87 3.47 -0.05
C ASP A 20 -8.13 4.75 -0.37
N SER A 21 -6.82 4.67 -0.55
CA SER A 21 -5.99 5.84 -0.83
C SER A 21 -4.71 5.44 -1.56
N ARG A 22 -4.19 6.36 -2.35
CA ARG A 22 -2.85 6.24 -2.94
C ARG A 22 -2.02 7.43 -2.48
N ILE A 23 -0.90 7.13 -1.79
CA ILE A 23 0.07 8.13 -1.34
C ILE A 23 1.45 7.59 -1.70
N MET A 24 2.16 8.30 -2.56
CA MET A 24 3.48 7.85 -3.01
C MET A 24 4.42 7.66 -1.81
N HIS A 25 5.20 6.58 -1.82
CA HIS A 25 5.93 6.12 -0.64
C HIS A 25 6.81 7.21 0.00
N LEU A 26 7.41 8.08 -0.78
CA LEU A 26 8.26 9.17 -0.26
C LEU A 26 7.45 10.31 0.38
N GLU A 27 6.15 10.38 0.12
CA GLU A 27 5.28 11.41 0.69
C GLU A 27 4.63 10.99 2.01
N ILE A 28 4.75 9.72 2.39
CA ILE A 28 4.10 9.20 3.60
C ILE A 28 4.47 10.02 4.84
N PRO A 29 5.75 10.36 5.10
CA PRO A 29 6.09 11.11 6.31
C PRO A 29 5.38 12.46 6.42
N SER A 30 5.12 13.13 5.30
CA SER A 30 4.47 14.45 5.30
C SER A 30 2.94 14.35 5.27
N ARG A 31 2.39 13.16 5.08
CA ARG A 31 0.94 12.95 4.90
C ARG A 31 0.35 11.96 5.90
N LEU A 32 1.00 11.77 7.03
CA LEU A 32 0.56 10.83 8.08
C LEU A 32 -0.86 11.12 8.57
N SER A 33 -1.26 12.39 8.58
CA SER A 33 -2.61 12.78 9.03
C SER A 33 -3.73 12.24 8.13
N GLU A 34 -3.40 11.79 6.93
CA GLU A 34 -4.38 11.20 5.99
C GLU A 34 -4.64 9.72 6.26
N LEU A 35 -3.88 9.10 7.16
CA LEU A 35 -4.00 7.68 7.47
C LEU A 35 -4.85 7.45 8.71
N PRO A 36 -5.56 6.31 8.78
CA PRO A 36 -6.33 6.00 9.98
C PRO A 36 -5.41 5.74 11.18
N THR A 37 -5.91 6.01 12.38
CA THR A 37 -5.14 5.82 13.61
C THR A 37 -5.55 4.58 14.40
N GLU A 38 -6.68 3.96 14.07
CA GLU A 38 -7.20 2.80 14.81
C GLU A 38 -7.46 1.58 13.94
N SER A 39 -7.56 1.75 12.64
CA SER A 39 -7.83 0.65 11.70
C SER A 39 -6.56 -0.09 11.33
N ASP A 40 -6.70 -1.36 10.98
CA ASP A 40 -5.62 -2.09 10.34
C ASP A 40 -5.35 -1.47 8.97
N ILE A 41 -4.08 -1.44 8.58
CA ILE A 41 -3.64 -0.90 7.29
C ILE A 41 -2.93 -2.02 6.52
N VAL A 42 -3.38 -2.27 5.29
CA VAL A 42 -2.69 -3.16 4.34
C VAL A 42 -2.06 -2.27 3.27
N ILE A 43 -0.77 -2.42 3.07
CA ILE A 43 0.01 -1.55 2.17
C ILE A 43 0.51 -2.38 0.99
N TYR A 44 0.40 -1.83 -0.22
CA TYR A 44 0.96 -2.51 -1.39
C TYR A 44 1.70 -1.56 -2.31
N CYS A 45 2.62 -2.14 -3.07
CA CYS A 45 3.25 -1.50 -4.21
C CYS A 45 3.30 -2.51 -5.36
N ARG A 46 4.24 -2.38 -6.29
CA ARG A 46 4.33 -3.32 -7.41
C ARG A 46 4.75 -4.71 -6.97
N SER A 47 5.84 -4.83 -6.21
CA SER A 47 6.46 -6.10 -5.83
C SER A 47 6.64 -6.30 -4.33
N GLY A 48 6.27 -5.32 -3.51
CA GLY A 48 6.32 -5.42 -2.06
C GLY A 48 7.50 -4.72 -1.39
N GLN A 49 8.45 -4.16 -2.13
CA GLN A 49 9.65 -3.56 -1.55
C GLN A 49 9.40 -2.15 -0.98
N ARG A 50 8.78 -1.26 -1.77
CA ARG A 50 8.44 0.09 -1.31
C ARG A 50 7.43 0.04 -0.16
N SER A 51 6.44 -0.85 -0.26
CA SER A 51 5.42 -1.02 0.76
C SER A 51 6.00 -1.60 2.05
N ALA A 52 7.00 -2.48 1.98
CA ALA A 52 7.68 -2.98 3.16
C ALA A 52 8.38 -1.86 3.93
N ALA A 53 9.03 -0.94 3.22
CA ALA A 53 9.69 0.21 3.85
C ALA A 53 8.65 1.13 4.53
N VAL A 54 7.52 1.37 3.88
CA VAL A 54 6.44 2.18 4.44
C VAL A 54 5.84 1.49 5.68
N ALA A 55 5.61 0.18 5.61
CA ALA A 55 5.08 -0.57 6.74
C ALA A 55 5.99 -0.43 7.97
N ARG A 56 7.30 -0.58 7.78
CA ARG A 56 8.26 -0.41 8.87
C ARG A 56 8.21 0.99 9.46
N PHE A 57 8.16 2.01 8.60
CA PHE A 57 8.07 3.40 9.03
C PHE A 57 6.81 3.64 9.88
N LEU A 58 5.66 3.11 9.43
CA LEU A 58 4.40 3.30 10.16
C LEU A 58 4.39 2.58 11.50
N VAL A 59 4.96 1.37 11.56
CA VAL A 59 5.10 0.65 12.84
C VAL A 59 5.98 1.42 13.80
N ASP A 60 7.10 1.95 13.33
CA ASP A 60 8.03 2.70 14.16
C ASP A 60 7.45 4.03 14.63
N SER A 61 6.57 4.64 13.85
CA SER A 61 5.94 5.92 14.19
C SER A 61 4.96 5.81 15.36
N LYS A 62 4.38 4.63 15.58
CA LYS A 62 3.41 4.34 16.65
C LYS A 62 2.17 5.24 16.61
N LEU A 63 1.84 5.82 15.45
CA LEU A 63 0.67 6.69 15.29
C LEU A 63 -0.62 5.91 15.11
N ASN A 64 -0.54 4.65 14.70
CA ASN A 64 -1.68 3.80 14.46
C ASN A 64 -1.70 2.68 15.49
N THR A 65 -2.85 2.44 16.13
CA THR A 65 -3.02 1.38 17.12
C THR A 65 -3.48 0.05 16.51
N GLY A 66 -3.88 0.05 15.25
CA GLY A 66 -4.19 -1.15 14.50
C GLY A 66 -2.92 -1.84 14.01
N ARG A 67 -3.10 -2.90 13.25
CA ARG A 67 -1.99 -3.66 12.67
C ARG A 67 -1.63 -3.11 11.30
N VAL A 68 -0.36 -3.21 10.96
CA VAL A 68 0.15 -2.78 9.65
C VAL A 68 0.67 -4.01 8.92
N TYR A 69 0.17 -4.24 7.71
CA TYR A 69 0.53 -5.39 6.88
C TYR A 69 1.13 -4.92 5.57
N ASN A 70 2.19 -5.59 5.14
CA ASN A 70 2.71 -5.45 3.79
C ASN A 70 2.15 -6.57 2.91
N LEU A 71 1.54 -6.23 1.77
CA LEU A 71 1.10 -7.22 0.81
C LEU A 71 2.33 -7.78 0.08
N SER A 72 2.77 -8.95 0.52
CA SER A 72 3.96 -9.62 -0.01
C SER A 72 3.80 -9.88 -1.51
N GLY A 73 4.84 -9.51 -2.28
CA GLY A 73 4.79 -9.63 -3.73
C GLY A 73 3.99 -8.55 -4.44
N GLY A 74 3.29 -7.69 -3.69
CA GLY A 74 2.58 -6.53 -4.22
C GLY A 74 1.44 -6.87 -5.16
N ILE A 75 1.06 -5.89 -5.99
CA ILE A 75 -0.05 -6.05 -6.94
C ILE A 75 0.23 -7.12 -7.99
N ASN A 76 1.50 -7.37 -8.36
CA ASN A 76 1.82 -8.40 -9.33
C ASN A 76 1.51 -9.80 -8.80
N SER A 77 1.83 -10.10 -7.54
CA SER A 77 1.43 -11.38 -6.92
C SER A 77 -0.07 -11.46 -6.72
N TRP A 78 -0.71 -10.36 -6.40
CA TRP A 78 -2.17 -10.30 -6.29
C TRP A 78 -2.82 -10.65 -7.62
N SER A 79 -2.28 -10.15 -8.74
CA SER A 79 -2.76 -10.49 -10.08
C SER A 79 -2.62 -11.99 -10.36
N ASP A 80 -1.48 -12.60 -9.98
CA ASP A 80 -1.25 -14.02 -10.23
C ASP A 80 -2.15 -14.92 -9.39
N GLU A 81 -2.37 -14.56 -8.13
CA GLU A 81 -2.96 -15.48 -7.14
C GLU A 81 -4.42 -15.20 -6.84
N VAL A 82 -4.89 -13.96 -7.02
CA VAL A 82 -6.23 -13.56 -6.59
C VAL A 82 -7.07 -13.04 -7.75
N ASP A 83 -6.56 -12.07 -8.51
CA ASP A 83 -7.34 -11.43 -9.57
C ASP A 83 -6.54 -11.34 -10.88
N PRO A 84 -6.67 -12.35 -11.76
CA PRO A 84 -5.91 -12.39 -13.02
C PRO A 84 -6.30 -11.29 -14.01
N ASN A 85 -7.38 -10.56 -13.77
CA ASN A 85 -7.77 -9.43 -14.64
C ASN A 85 -6.93 -8.18 -14.39
N ILE A 86 -6.17 -8.13 -13.29
CA ILE A 86 -5.27 -7.01 -13.01
C ILE A 86 -4.03 -7.12 -13.90
N THR A 87 -3.72 -6.05 -14.63
CA THR A 87 -2.55 -5.99 -15.50
C THR A 87 -1.27 -5.91 -14.67
N LYS A 88 -0.36 -6.86 -14.91
CA LYS A 88 1.00 -6.80 -14.35
C LYS A 88 1.88 -5.88 -15.17
N TYR A 89 2.91 -5.35 -14.54
CA TYR A 89 3.83 -4.45 -15.24
C TYR A 89 5.26 -4.50 -14.71
#